data_c5c39be885c5a59f65fda1954ac5f3f6
#
_entry.id   c5c39be885c5a59f65fda1954ac5f3f6
#
_cell.length_a   1.000
_cell.length_b   1.000
_cell.length_c   1.000
_cell.angle_alpha   90.00
_cell.angle_beta   90.00
_cell.angle_gamma   90.00
#
_symmetry.space_group_name_H-M   'P 1'
#
loop_
_entity.id
_entity.type
_entity.pdbx_description
1 polymer ?
#
loop_
_entity_poly.entity_id
_entity_poly.type
_entity_poly.pdbx_seq_one_letter_code
_entity_poly.pdbx_strand_id
1 'polypeptide(L)'
;MCNSLIKKIRYEWEGFRFLVRNIRASRTLHPMQDSTFSNYQFTGLSTHQIDEMDALHKLVREGRELSFWRKTYFKQCGEKVCSVAFNEDGQMVGFNFYYFRESEVNEGIIHEAFLGISPQERGKGLATALQAYTIDQLSRNKLRGISGNVLKANGPSVKMLLRTGFILTDDPDDAANYRVFYPLTTL
;
A
#
# COMPACT_ATOMS: atom_id res chain seq x y z
N MET A 1 33.96 -10.05 8.21
CA MET A 1 33.67 -9.83 6.79
C MET A 1 32.65 -10.83 6.20
N CYS A 2 32.75 -12.14 6.46
CA CYS A 2 31.85 -13.17 5.90
C CYS A 2 30.34 -12.94 6.23
N ASN A 3 30.00 -12.55 7.46
CA ASN A 3 28.63 -12.34 7.93
C ASN A 3 27.90 -11.18 7.22
N SER A 4 28.60 -10.15 6.78
CA SER A 4 28.03 -9.00 6.05
C SER A 4 27.69 -9.37 4.60
N LEU A 5 28.54 -10.16 3.93
CA LEU A 5 28.32 -10.61 2.58
C LEU A 5 27.10 -11.55 2.50
N ILE A 6 27.00 -12.48 3.44
CA ILE A 6 25.85 -13.43 3.51
C ILE A 6 24.55 -12.67 3.71
N LYS A 7 24.51 -11.67 4.63
CA LYS A 7 23.34 -10.83 4.83
C LYS A 7 22.93 -10.06 3.58
N LYS A 8 23.92 -9.53 2.83
CA LYS A 8 23.67 -8.81 1.58
C LYS A 8 23.10 -9.74 0.51
N ILE A 9 23.70 -10.92 0.31
CA ILE A 9 23.20 -11.91 -0.65
C ILE A 9 21.78 -12.35 -0.30
N ARG A 10 21.50 -12.59 0.97
CA ARG A 10 20.14 -12.95 1.44
C ARG A 10 19.15 -11.83 1.15
N TYR A 11 19.49 -10.58 1.44
CA TYR A 11 18.64 -9.42 1.16
C TYR A 11 18.32 -9.29 -0.34
N GLU A 12 19.33 -9.43 -1.22
CA GLU A 12 19.12 -9.37 -2.66
C GLU A 12 18.24 -10.53 -3.16
N TRP A 13 18.44 -11.73 -2.62
CA TRP A 13 17.65 -12.90 -2.98
C TRP A 13 16.17 -12.75 -2.53
N GLU A 14 15.95 -12.30 -1.29
CA GLU A 14 14.60 -12.03 -0.77
C GLU A 14 13.90 -10.93 -1.58
N GLY A 15 14.63 -9.88 -1.96
CA GLY A 15 14.13 -8.81 -2.81
C GLY A 15 13.76 -9.29 -4.22
N PHE A 16 14.58 -10.12 -4.82
CA PHE A 16 14.29 -10.73 -6.12
C PHE A 16 13.04 -11.63 -6.05
N ARG A 17 12.96 -12.51 -5.05
CA ARG A 17 11.76 -13.36 -4.83
C ARG A 17 10.50 -12.51 -4.62
N PHE A 18 10.60 -11.45 -3.83
CA PHE A 18 9.51 -10.46 -3.65
C PHE A 18 9.08 -9.91 -5.01
N LEU A 19 10.01 -9.42 -5.82
CA LEU A 19 9.71 -8.81 -7.12
C LEU A 19 9.00 -9.78 -8.05
N VAL A 20 9.56 -10.98 -8.25
CA VAL A 20 8.99 -12.00 -9.16
C VAL A 20 7.59 -12.41 -8.72
N ARG A 21 7.39 -12.72 -7.44
CA ARG A 21 6.08 -13.06 -6.89
C ARG A 21 5.06 -11.95 -7.15
N ASN A 22 5.42 -10.72 -6.83
CA ASN A 22 4.50 -9.59 -6.89
C ASN A 22 4.17 -9.18 -8.33
N ILE A 23 5.13 -9.15 -9.24
CA ILE A 23 4.85 -8.92 -10.67
C ILE A 23 3.91 -10.01 -11.21
N ARG A 24 4.18 -11.29 -10.88
CA ARG A 24 3.35 -12.40 -11.35
C ARG A 24 1.91 -12.30 -10.82
N ALA A 25 1.74 -12.03 -9.54
CA ALA A 25 0.42 -11.91 -8.91
C ALA A 25 -0.36 -10.68 -9.43
N SER A 26 0.33 -9.57 -9.70
CA SER A 26 -0.31 -8.33 -10.19
C SER A 26 -0.69 -8.37 -11.68
N ARG A 27 -0.30 -9.40 -12.45
CA ARG A 27 -0.61 -9.48 -13.90
C ARG A 27 -2.12 -9.45 -14.17
N THR A 28 -2.90 -10.08 -13.32
CA THR A 28 -4.36 -10.22 -13.47
C THR A 28 -5.13 -9.03 -12.90
N LEU A 29 -4.46 -8.13 -12.21
CA LEU A 29 -5.12 -6.93 -11.68
C LEU A 29 -5.33 -5.90 -12.78
N HIS A 30 -6.45 -5.19 -12.70
CA HIS A 30 -6.77 -4.05 -13.55
C HIS A 30 -6.09 -2.78 -13.03
N PRO A 31 -5.65 -1.86 -13.90
CA PRO A 31 -5.24 -0.52 -13.49
C PRO A 31 -6.36 0.21 -12.75
N MET A 32 -6.01 1.00 -11.76
CA MET A 32 -6.95 1.85 -11.04
C MET A 32 -7.44 2.98 -11.95
N GLN A 33 -8.74 3.23 -11.92
CA GLN A 33 -9.38 4.27 -12.73
C GLN A 33 -9.34 5.61 -12.00
N ASP A 34 -9.19 6.69 -12.74
CA ASP A 34 -9.21 8.04 -12.18
C ASP A 34 -10.53 8.33 -11.49
N SER A 35 -10.45 9.06 -10.38
CA SER A 35 -11.61 9.50 -9.58
C SER A 35 -11.29 10.82 -8.89
N THR A 36 -12.32 11.47 -8.37
CA THR A 36 -12.17 12.73 -7.62
C THR A 36 -12.88 12.64 -6.27
N PHE A 37 -12.32 13.31 -5.28
CA PHE A 37 -12.95 13.51 -3.97
C PHE A 37 -12.70 14.95 -3.50
N SER A 38 -13.76 15.75 -3.39
CA SER A 38 -13.63 17.20 -3.13
C SER A 38 -12.70 17.84 -4.16
N ASN A 39 -11.59 18.39 -3.73
CA ASN A 39 -10.54 19.03 -4.54
C ASN A 39 -9.33 18.12 -4.78
N TYR A 40 -9.44 16.82 -4.52
CA TYR A 40 -8.37 15.84 -4.76
C TYR A 40 -8.66 14.96 -5.97
N GLN A 41 -7.61 14.64 -6.71
CA GLN A 41 -7.65 13.66 -7.80
C GLN A 41 -7.00 12.36 -7.31
N PHE A 42 -7.65 11.23 -7.56
CA PHE A 42 -7.15 9.90 -7.25
C PHE A 42 -6.87 9.13 -8.51
N THR A 43 -5.74 8.44 -8.56
CA THR A 43 -5.35 7.57 -9.67
C THR A 43 -4.41 6.47 -9.20
N GLY A 44 -4.06 5.54 -10.09
CA GLY A 44 -2.96 4.60 -9.88
C GLY A 44 -1.60 5.26 -10.10
N LEU A 45 -0.57 4.81 -9.40
CA LEU A 45 0.79 5.35 -9.51
C LEU A 45 1.41 5.04 -10.87
N SER A 46 1.69 6.06 -11.65
CA SER A 46 2.41 5.92 -12.92
C SER A 46 3.93 5.90 -12.72
N THR A 47 4.65 5.36 -13.72
CA THR A 47 6.11 5.17 -13.65
C THR A 47 6.87 6.47 -13.42
N HIS A 48 6.44 7.56 -14.01
CA HIS A 48 7.10 8.88 -13.89
C HIS A 48 6.87 9.58 -12.55
N GLN A 49 5.92 9.12 -11.74
CA GLN A 49 5.58 9.67 -10.41
C GLN A 49 6.30 8.97 -9.26
N ILE A 50 7.14 7.96 -9.51
CA ILE A 50 7.76 7.15 -8.46
C ILE A 50 8.70 7.96 -7.57
N ASP A 51 9.44 8.89 -8.14
CA ASP A 51 10.36 9.72 -7.36
C ASP A 51 9.60 10.70 -6.47
N GLU A 52 8.46 11.24 -6.93
CA GLU A 52 7.58 12.08 -6.13
C GLU A 52 6.94 11.26 -4.99
N MET A 53 6.47 10.04 -5.27
CA MET A 53 5.95 9.14 -4.25
C MET A 53 7.02 8.74 -3.22
N ASP A 54 8.28 8.47 -3.64
CA ASP A 54 9.37 8.19 -2.70
C ASP A 54 9.72 9.40 -1.85
N ALA A 55 9.67 10.62 -2.40
CA ALA A 55 9.86 11.85 -1.63
C ALA A 55 8.77 12.02 -0.57
N LEU A 56 7.50 11.81 -0.94
CA LEU A 56 6.39 11.84 0.03
C LEU A 56 6.52 10.71 1.06
N HIS A 57 6.93 9.50 0.64
CA HIS A 57 7.17 8.37 1.55
C HIS A 57 8.27 8.72 2.58
N LYS A 58 9.39 9.32 2.16
CA LYS A 58 10.46 9.79 3.07
C LYS A 58 9.92 10.82 4.08
N LEU A 59 9.11 11.76 3.60
CA LEU A 59 8.52 12.79 4.46
C LEU A 59 7.65 12.20 5.56
N VAL A 60 6.79 11.22 5.24
CA VAL A 60 5.84 10.63 6.20
C VAL A 60 6.42 9.47 7.01
N ARG A 61 7.60 8.95 6.64
CA ARG A 61 8.30 7.82 7.26
C ARG A 61 9.66 8.19 7.86
N GLU A 62 9.84 9.44 8.29
CA GLU A 62 11.04 9.89 9.00
C GLU A 62 12.34 9.57 8.24
N GLY A 63 12.35 9.87 6.94
CA GLY A 63 13.51 9.70 6.08
C GLY A 63 13.71 8.29 5.51
N ARG A 64 12.82 7.32 5.77
CA ARG A 64 12.93 5.97 5.20
C ARG A 64 12.64 5.96 3.71
N GLU A 65 13.60 5.54 2.94
CA GLU A 65 13.45 5.36 1.48
C GLU A 65 12.78 4.04 1.13
N LEU A 66 12.14 4.03 -0.04
CA LEU A 66 11.74 2.77 -0.66
C LEU A 66 12.96 1.99 -1.14
N SER A 67 12.97 0.69 -0.90
CA SER A 67 14.04 -0.17 -1.42
C SER A 67 14.03 -0.21 -2.95
N PHE A 68 15.20 -0.52 -3.54
CA PHE A 68 15.33 -0.74 -4.99
C PHE A 68 14.27 -1.71 -5.54
N TRP A 69 14.03 -2.82 -4.84
CA TRP A 69 13.06 -3.85 -5.25
C TRP A 69 11.62 -3.35 -5.25
N ARG A 70 11.24 -2.50 -4.28
CA ARG A 70 9.91 -1.87 -4.23
C ARG A 70 9.74 -0.84 -5.34
N LYS A 71 10.74 0.02 -5.57
CA LYS A 71 10.71 0.97 -6.70
C LYS A 71 10.58 0.23 -8.03
N THR A 72 11.32 -0.87 -8.22
CA THR A 72 11.22 -1.70 -9.43
C THR A 72 9.84 -2.34 -9.57
N TYR A 73 9.25 -2.81 -8.47
CA TYR A 73 7.88 -3.34 -8.47
C TYR A 73 6.87 -2.27 -8.87
N PHE A 74 6.96 -1.07 -8.33
CA PHE A 74 6.05 0.02 -8.68
C PHE A 74 6.25 0.53 -10.11
N LYS A 75 7.45 0.47 -10.67
CA LYS A 75 7.68 0.73 -12.10
C LYS A 75 6.89 -0.21 -13.01
N GLN A 76 6.68 -1.44 -12.58
CA GLN A 76 5.99 -2.48 -13.38
C GLN A 76 4.48 -2.56 -13.09
N CYS A 77 4.07 -2.28 -11.86
CA CYS A 77 2.73 -2.58 -11.38
C CYS A 77 2.06 -1.41 -10.65
N GLY A 78 2.70 -0.25 -10.53
CA GLY A 78 2.23 0.89 -9.70
C GLY A 78 0.77 1.27 -9.95
N GLU A 79 0.36 1.36 -11.21
CA GLU A 79 -1.02 1.68 -11.60
C GLU A 79 -2.09 0.72 -11.07
N LYS A 80 -1.68 -0.48 -10.63
CA LYS A 80 -2.58 -1.55 -10.16
C LYS A 80 -2.56 -1.73 -8.65
N VAL A 81 -1.45 -1.35 -8.01
CA VAL A 81 -1.16 -1.72 -6.61
C VAL A 81 -0.77 -0.54 -5.72
N CYS A 82 -0.77 0.66 -6.26
CA CYS A 82 -0.51 1.86 -5.50
C CYS A 82 -1.45 2.98 -5.96
N SER A 83 -2.36 3.38 -5.10
CA SER A 83 -3.18 4.56 -5.33
C SER A 83 -2.46 5.82 -4.85
N VAL A 84 -2.64 6.91 -5.57
CA VAL A 84 -2.07 8.22 -5.24
C VAL A 84 -3.15 9.29 -5.25
N ALA A 85 -2.95 10.33 -4.44
CA ALA A 85 -3.82 11.49 -4.36
C ALA A 85 -3.04 12.76 -4.68
N PHE A 86 -3.60 13.59 -5.55
CA PHE A 86 -3.08 14.91 -5.91
C PHE A 86 -4.03 16.00 -5.44
N ASN A 87 -3.47 17.13 -5.00
CA ASN A 87 -4.23 18.34 -4.71
C ASN A 87 -4.51 19.15 -5.99
N GLU A 88 -5.19 20.29 -5.87
CA GLU A 88 -5.52 21.18 -6.98
C GLU A 88 -4.27 21.75 -7.69
N ASP A 89 -3.15 21.87 -6.99
CA ASP A 89 -1.87 22.32 -7.55
C ASP A 89 -1.13 21.19 -8.31
N GLY A 90 -1.71 20.00 -8.40
CA GLY A 90 -1.10 18.83 -9.04
C GLY A 90 0.03 18.20 -8.23
N GLN A 91 0.16 18.50 -6.94
CA GLN A 91 1.17 17.92 -6.05
C GLN A 91 0.64 16.62 -5.45
N MET A 92 1.46 15.59 -5.39
CA MET A 92 1.12 14.34 -4.70
C MET A 92 1.10 14.56 -3.19
N VAL A 93 -0.07 14.36 -2.58
CA VAL A 93 -0.32 14.60 -1.16
C VAL A 93 -0.73 13.34 -0.38
N GLY A 94 -0.93 12.24 -1.08
CA GLY A 94 -1.28 10.97 -0.45
C GLY A 94 -0.92 9.78 -1.33
N PHE A 95 -0.67 8.65 -0.70
CA PHE A 95 -0.50 7.37 -1.36
C PHE A 95 -0.94 6.22 -0.47
N ASN A 96 -1.35 5.11 -1.08
CA ASN A 96 -1.62 3.85 -0.40
C ASN A 96 -1.12 2.70 -1.27
N PHE A 97 -0.17 1.89 -0.79
CA PHE A 97 0.43 0.85 -1.60
C PHE A 97 0.33 -0.55 -1.01
N TYR A 98 0.26 -1.52 -1.92
CA TYR A 98 -0.06 -2.90 -1.67
C TYR A 98 0.98 -3.84 -2.29
N TYR A 99 1.09 -5.03 -1.72
CA TYR A 99 1.85 -6.14 -2.30
C TYR A 99 1.28 -7.48 -1.85
N PHE A 100 1.66 -8.56 -2.52
CA PHE A 100 1.28 -9.92 -2.12
C PHE A 100 2.32 -10.52 -1.19
N ARG A 101 1.92 -10.92 0.01
CA ARG A 101 2.72 -11.74 0.91
C ARG A 101 2.81 -13.18 0.40
N GLU A 102 3.90 -13.87 0.72
CA GLU A 102 4.10 -15.28 0.33
C GLU A 102 3.02 -16.20 0.92
N SER A 103 2.60 -15.93 2.14
CA SER A 103 1.54 -16.66 2.84
C SER A 103 0.13 -16.41 2.32
N GLU A 104 -0.11 -15.30 1.60
CA GLU A 104 -1.45 -14.80 1.26
C GLU A 104 -1.75 -14.83 -0.26
N VAL A 105 -0.70 -14.87 -1.09
CA VAL A 105 -0.84 -14.74 -2.55
C VAL A 105 -1.71 -15.83 -3.18
N ASN A 106 -1.60 -17.06 -2.70
CA ASN A 106 -2.40 -18.19 -3.21
C ASN A 106 -3.86 -18.15 -2.72
N GLU A 107 -4.14 -17.38 -1.70
CA GLU A 107 -5.48 -17.15 -1.17
C GLU A 107 -6.21 -15.99 -1.86
N GLY A 108 -5.55 -15.30 -2.79
CA GLY A 108 -6.10 -14.11 -3.43
C GLY A 108 -6.20 -12.91 -2.49
N ILE A 109 -5.36 -12.84 -1.45
CA ILE A 109 -5.32 -11.73 -0.50
C ILE A 109 -4.16 -10.81 -0.84
N ILE A 110 -4.44 -9.51 -0.94
CA ILE A 110 -3.42 -8.48 -1.13
C ILE A 110 -3.16 -7.75 0.20
N HIS A 111 -1.90 -7.46 0.50
CA HIS A 111 -1.49 -6.84 1.75
C HIS A 111 -1.31 -5.33 1.60
N GLU A 112 -2.05 -4.57 2.40
CA GLU A 112 -1.84 -3.13 2.56
C GLU A 112 -0.57 -2.90 3.38
N ALA A 113 0.43 -2.32 2.73
CA ALA A 113 1.73 -2.12 3.36
C ALA A 113 1.86 -0.78 4.05
N PHE A 114 1.30 0.27 3.45
CA PHE A 114 1.38 1.60 4.03
C PHE A 114 0.47 2.61 3.32
N LEU A 115 -0.30 3.35 4.10
CA LEU A 115 -1.02 4.55 3.67
C LEU A 115 -0.33 5.78 4.27
N GLY A 116 0.03 6.74 3.43
CA GLY A 116 0.67 7.98 3.85
C GLY A 116 -0.06 9.21 3.32
N ILE A 117 -0.24 10.21 4.20
CA ILE A 117 -0.81 11.51 3.83
C ILE A 117 0.17 12.59 4.25
N SER A 118 0.42 13.54 3.35
CA SER A 118 1.21 14.74 3.62
C SER A 118 0.74 15.43 4.90
N PRO A 119 1.65 15.88 5.79
CA PRO A 119 1.29 16.55 7.04
C PRO A 119 0.30 17.70 6.87
N GLN A 120 0.39 18.45 5.77
CA GLN A 120 -0.47 19.61 5.46
C GLN A 120 -1.91 19.21 5.10
N GLU A 121 -2.12 17.95 4.71
CA GLU A 121 -3.43 17.42 4.29
C GLU A 121 -4.09 16.53 5.36
N ARG A 122 -3.46 16.38 6.51
CA ARG A 122 -4.03 15.61 7.62
C ARG A 122 -5.26 16.29 8.22
N GLY A 123 -6.16 15.48 8.76
CA GLY A 123 -7.39 15.99 9.39
C GLY A 123 -8.52 16.35 8.41
N LYS A 124 -8.27 16.36 7.10
CA LYS A 124 -9.24 16.72 6.05
C LYS A 124 -10.04 15.53 5.49
N GLY A 125 -9.92 14.35 6.08
CA GLY A 125 -10.62 13.14 5.63
C GLY A 125 -9.95 12.39 4.46
N LEU A 126 -8.85 12.92 3.92
CA LEU A 126 -8.16 12.40 2.73
C LEU A 126 -7.74 10.92 2.88
N ALA A 127 -7.21 10.51 4.04
CA ALA A 127 -6.84 9.12 4.29
C ALA A 127 -8.03 8.17 4.14
N THR A 128 -9.17 8.52 4.71
CA THR A 128 -10.41 7.73 4.62
C THR A 128 -10.92 7.65 3.18
N ALA A 129 -10.89 8.77 2.46
CA ALA A 129 -11.33 8.84 1.06
C ALA A 129 -10.40 8.02 0.14
N LEU A 130 -9.08 8.14 0.31
CA LEU A 130 -8.10 7.36 -0.46
C LEU A 130 -8.21 5.86 -0.17
N GLN A 131 -8.45 5.48 1.10
CA GLN A 131 -8.70 4.09 1.47
C GLN A 131 -9.97 3.55 0.79
N ALA A 132 -11.08 4.28 0.87
CA ALA A 132 -12.34 3.88 0.25
C ALA A 132 -12.21 3.76 -1.28
N TYR A 133 -11.54 4.72 -1.91
CA TYR A 133 -11.22 4.65 -3.35
C TYR A 133 -10.44 3.38 -3.67
N THR A 134 -9.38 3.07 -2.91
CA THR A 134 -8.55 1.91 -3.21
C THR A 134 -9.30 0.59 -3.00
N ILE A 135 -10.15 0.50 -1.97
CA ILE A 135 -11.04 -0.66 -1.77
C ILE A 135 -11.94 -0.86 -2.98
N ASP A 136 -12.59 0.21 -3.49
CA ASP A 136 -13.44 0.14 -4.69
C ASP A 136 -12.63 -0.37 -5.90
N GLN A 137 -11.43 0.17 -6.14
CA GLN A 137 -10.59 -0.25 -7.27
C GLN A 137 -10.14 -1.73 -7.15
N LEU A 138 -9.76 -2.16 -5.95
CA LEU A 138 -9.35 -3.54 -5.71
C LEU A 138 -10.53 -4.52 -5.77
N SER A 139 -11.75 -4.11 -5.41
CA SER A 139 -12.96 -4.93 -5.49
C SER A 139 -13.34 -5.37 -6.91
N ARG A 140 -12.85 -4.64 -7.93
CA ARG A 140 -13.05 -4.96 -9.35
C ARG A 140 -12.17 -6.11 -9.84
N ASN A 141 -11.36 -6.67 -8.95
CA ASN A 141 -10.42 -7.75 -9.24
C ASN A 141 -10.87 -9.04 -8.54
N LYS A 142 -10.35 -10.19 -9.00
CA LYS A 142 -10.60 -11.49 -8.38
C LYS A 142 -9.76 -11.65 -7.10
N LEU A 143 -9.93 -10.73 -6.15
CA LEU A 143 -9.29 -10.77 -4.85
C LEU A 143 -10.32 -11.16 -3.78
N ARG A 144 -9.91 -11.98 -2.82
CA ARG A 144 -10.75 -12.36 -1.66
C ARG A 144 -10.74 -11.32 -0.55
N GLY A 145 -9.68 -10.54 -0.45
CA GLY A 145 -9.59 -9.55 0.61
C GLY A 145 -8.30 -8.74 0.61
N ILE A 146 -8.31 -7.76 1.50
CA ILE A 146 -7.15 -6.91 1.81
C ILE A 146 -6.74 -7.22 3.25
N SER A 147 -5.49 -7.63 3.45
CA SER A 147 -4.89 -7.79 4.78
C SER A 147 -4.03 -6.58 5.14
N GLY A 148 -3.70 -6.42 6.40
CA GLY A 148 -2.77 -5.40 6.87
C GLY A 148 -2.39 -5.59 8.33
N ASN A 149 -1.51 -4.73 8.82
CA ASN A 149 -1.18 -4.63 10.24
C ASN A 149 -1.21 -3.16 10.66
N VAL A 150 -1.71 -2.87 11.85
CA VAL A 150 -1.71 -1.53 12.42
C VAL A 150 -1.29 -1.56 13.88
N LEU A 151 -0.40 -0.64 14.26
CA LEU A 151 -0.04 -0.46 15.68
C LEU A 151 -1.27 -0.06 16.49
N LYS A 152 -1.54 -0.73 17.60
CA LYS A 152 -2.64 -0.40 18.54
C LYS A 152 -2.56 1.04 19.03
N ALA A 153 -1.34 1.54 19.23
CA ALA A 153 -1.07 2.93 19.62
C ALA A 153 -1.37 3.96 18.53
N ASN A 154 -1.51 3.54 17.25
CA ASN A 154 -1.85 4.45 16.14
C ASN A 154 -3.37 4.67 16.06
N GLY A 155 -3.94 5.37 17.04
CA GLY A 155 -5.37 5.63 17.13
C GLY A 155 -6.01 6.24 15.87
N PRO A 156 -5.39 7.21 15.19
CA PRO A 156 -5.91 7.73 13.93
C PRO A 156 -6.09 6.66 12.84
N SER A 157 -5.08 5.81 12.62
CA SER A 157 -5.17 4.72 11.63
C SER A 157 -6.18 3.66 12.04
N VAL A 158 -6.23 3.28 13.33
CA VAL A 158 -7.23 2.34 13.85
C VAL A 158 -8.65 2.85 13.58
N LYS A 159 -8.93 4.13 13.90
CA LYS A 159 -10.24 4.74 13.64
C LYS A 159 -10.57 4.79 12.15
N MET A 160 -9.61 5.09 11.29
CA MET A 160 -9.80 5.13 9.84
C MET A 160 -10.14 3.74 9.30
N LEU A 161 -9.41 2.70 9.67
CA LEU A 161 -9.65 1.32 9.26
C LEU A 161 -11.03 0.82 9.69
N LEU A 162 -11.44 1.09 10.94
CA LEU A 162 -12.80 0.75 11.41
C LEU A 162 -13.89 1.47 10.61
N ARG A 163 -13.70 2.76 10.31
CA ARG A 163 -14.66 3.53 9.50
C ARG A 163 -14.78 3.04 8.06
N THR A 164 -13.71 2.50 7.51
CA THR A 164 -13.68 1.94 6.15
C THR A 164 -14.07 0.46 6.09
N GLY A 165 -14.48 -0.14 7.23
CA GLY A 165 -15.05 -1.48 7.29
C GLY A 165 -14.06 -2.60 7.50
N PHE A 166 -12.81 -2.31 7.87
CA PHE A 166 -11.85 -3.35 8.24
C PHE A 166 -12.23 -4.03 9.56
N ILE A 167 -12.04 -5.32 9.61
CA ILE A 167 -12.13 -6.15 10.82
C ILE A 167 -10.75 -6.16 11.47
N LEU A 168 -10.69 -5.85 12.76
CA LEU A 168 -9.46 -5.83 13.54
C LEU A 168 -9.46 -7.03 14.50
N THR A 169 -8.34 -7.76 14.54
CA THR A 169 -8.08 -8.84 15.50
C THR A 169 -6.70 -8.64 16.13
N ASP A 170 -6.51 -9.13 17.37
CA ASP A 170 -5.19 -9.11 17.98
C ASP A 170 -4.20 -9.90 17.12
N ASP A 171 -2.99 -9.37 16.93
CA ASP A 171 -1.94 -10.12 16.25
C ASP A 171 -1.33 -11.13 17.24
N PRO A 172 -1.42 -12.45 16.99
CA PRO A 172 -0.88 -13.46 17.88
C PRO A 172 0.65 -13.45 17.95
N ASP A 173 1.32 -12.88 16.94
CA ASP A 173 2.77 -12.87 16.86
C ASP A 173 3.37 -11.53 17.33
N ASP A 174 2.53 -10.47 17.45
CA ASP A 174 2.95 -9.15 17.92
C ASP A 174 1.84 -8.44 18.70
N ALA A 175 1.91 -8.49 20.01
CA ALA A 175 0.91 -7.90 20.92
C ALA A 175 0.71 -6.38 20.73
N ALA A 176 1.68 -5.67 20.14
CA ALA A 176 1.57 -4.23 19.86
C ALA A 176 0.71 -3.91 18.63
N ASN A 177 0.40 -4.90 17.80
CA ASN A 177 -0.33 -4.73 16.57
C ASN A 177 -1.73 -5.36 16.62
N TYR A 178 -2.61 -4.82 15.75
CA TYR A 178 -3.76 -5.55 15.23
C TYR A 178 -3.41 -6.11 13.86
N ARG A 179 -3.89 -7.32 13.56
CA ARG A 179 -4.12 -7.77 12.19
C ARG A 179 -5.43 -7.17 11.70
N VAL A 180 -5.43 -6.68 10.49
CA VAL A 180 -6.62 -6.10 9.89
C VAL A 180 -6.98 -6.85 8.61
N PHE A 181 -8.27 -7.00 8.36
CA PHE A 181 -8.77 -7.68 7.17
C PHE A 181 -10.04 -6.99 6.65
N TYR A 182 -10.09 -6.78 5.34
CA TYR A 182 -11.28 -6.33 4.63
C TYR A 182 -11.67 -7.40 3.61
N PRO A 183 -12.86 -8.04 3.72
CA PRO A 183 -13.32 -9.00 2.73
C PRO A 183 -13.74 -8.26 1.46
N LEU A 184 -13.16 -8.64 0.32
CA LEU A 184 -13.62 -8.19 -0.98
C LEU A 184 -14.63 -9.22 -1.50
N THR A 185 -15.85 -8.78 -1.73
CA THR A 185 -16.88 -9.63 -2.35
C THR A 185 -16.51 -9.79 -3.81
N THR A 186 -16.20 -11.01 -4.23
CA THR A 186 -16.03 -11.32 -5.68
C THR A 186 -17.41 -11.16 -6.33
N LEU A 187 -17.52 -10.21 -7.25
CA LEU A 187 -18.69 -10.08 -8.13
C LEU A 187 -18.78 -11.25 -9.11
#